data_1dedabe031b163b25d9bd5847ba2feb0
#
_entry.id   1dedabe031b163b25d9bd5847ba2feb0
#
_cell.length_a   1.000
_cell.length_b   1.000
_cell.length_c   1.000
_cell.angle_alpha   90.00
_cell.angle_beta   90.00
_cell.angle_gamma   90.00
#
_symmetry.space_group_name_H-M   'P 1'
#
loop_
_entity.id
_entity.type
_entity.pdbx_description
1 polymer ?
#
loop_
_entity_poly.entity_id
_entity_poly.type
_entity_poly.pdbx_seq_one_letter_code
_entity_poly.pdbx_strand_id
1 'polypeptide(L)'
;REFNSAISKTLDLQEILDRTIRVMKELMDVGNIYICMQKAPGEAYCGVASDQPLNDLAFSLEEENPMIQWLKDHEEPLVYRDFRYSVEYKSMWEEEKHHLDKKHTCYCAGLKDGDTLAGVILITADSGKKRLVYDEVELISNITSVASIAIKNARMYEKACIEARTDEMTGLLNRKYFHEVLHEEFEKNKDGSLALALINVDDFKLYNQLYGLKEG
;
A
#
# COMPACT_ATOMS: atom_id res chain seq x y z
N ARG A 1 7.11 15.05 21.86
CA ARG A 1 6.01 15.26 20.87
C ARG A 1 6.54 15.31 19.44
N GLU A 2 7.63 15.99 19.15
CA GLU A 2 8.24 16.05 17.80
C GLU A 2 8.89 14.74 17.38
N PHE A 3 9.47 13.97 18.31
CA PHE A 3 10.14 12.70 18.02
C PHE A 3 9.14 11.60 17.57
N ASN A 4 7.99 11.46 18.23
CA ASN A 4 6.94 10.54 17.83
C ASN A 4 6.24 10.95 16.51
N SER A 5 6.12 12.25 16.25
CA SER A 5 5.61 12.79 15.00
C SER A 5 6.57 12.57 13.83
N ALA A 6 7.89 12.66 14.07
CA ALA A 6 8.91 12.43 13.07
C ALA A 6 9.01 10.94 12.69
N ILE A 7 8.94 10.02 13.67
CA ILE A 7 8.92 8.57 13.41
C ILE A 7 7.62 8.14 12.71
N SER A 8 6.47 8.71 13.09
CA SER A 8 5.20 8.49 12.41
C SER A 8 5.24 8.95 10.95
N LYS A 9 5.89 10.10 10.66
CA LYS A 9 6.02 10.62 9.29
C LYS A 9 6.95 9.77 8.40
N THR A 10 7.99 9.17 8.96
CA THR A 10 8.97 8.39 8.18
C THR A 10 8.45 6.99 7.80
N LEU A 11 7.32 6.57 8.36
CA LEU A 11 6.70 5.24 8.15
C LEU A 11 5.29 5.36 7.55
N ASP A 12 4.86 6.54 7.13
CA ASP A 12 3.62 6.75 6.40
C ASP A 12 3.78 6.17 4.98
N LEU A 13 2.94 5.19 4.66
CA LEU A 13 2.90 4.56 3.35
C LEU A 13 2.77 5.60 2.22
N GLN A 14 1.92 6.61 2.40
CA GLN A 14 1.71 7.66 1.41
C GLN A 14 3.00 8.46 1.16
N GLU A 15 3.74 8.81 2.22
CA GLU A 15 5.03 9.52 2.09
C GLU A 15 6.06 8.68 1.33
N ILE A 16 6.09 7.35 1.54
CA ILE A 16 6.97 6.44 0.79
C ILE A 16 6.61 6.45 -0.69
N LEU A 17 5.32 6.37 -1.03
CA LEU A 17 4.85 6.37 -2.41
C LEU A 17 5.17 7.69 -3.11
N ASP A 18 4.86 8.82 -2.48
CA ASP A 18 5.13 10.16 -3.02
C ASP A 18 6.62 10.41 -3.22
N ARG A 19 7.44 9.94 -2.27
CA ARG A 19 8.90 10.02 -2.38
C ARG A 19 9.42 9.16 -3.52
N THR A 20 8.87 7.96 -3.71
CA THR A 20 9.24 7.07 -4.83
C THR A 20 8.98 7.73 -6.17
N ILE A 21 7.80 8.34 -6.34
CA ILE A 21 7.44 9.09 -7.54
C ILE A 21 8.42 10.25 -7.75
N ARG A 22 8.71 11.03 -6.72
CA ARG A 22 9.62 12.18 -6.79
C ARG A 22 11.02 11.77 -7.23
N VAL A 23 11.59 10.74 -6.62
CA VAL A 23 12.92 10.23 -6.96
C VAL A 23 12.97 9.74 -8.40
N MET A 24 11.95 9.00 -8.87
CA MET A 24 11.88 8.58 -10.27
C MET A 24 11.82 9.78 -11.23
N LYS A 25 11.02 10.80 -10.92
CA LYS A 25 10.93 12.02 -11.74
C LYS A 25 12.22 12.85 -11.76
N GLU A 26 12.97 12.87 -10.66
CA GLU A 26 14.26 13.57 -10.58
C GLU A 26 15.37 12.87 -11.36
N LEU A 27 15.38 11.53 -11.37
CA LEU A 27 16.43 10.72 -11.97
C LEU A 27 16.14 10.28 -13.40
N MET A 28 14.89 10.33 -13.83
CA MET A 28 14.45 9.84 -15.13
C MET A 28 13.66 10.90 -15.87
N ASP A 29 13.93 11.00 -17.17
CA ASP A 29 13.13 11.84 -18.08
C ASP A 29 11.92 11.03 -18.57
N VAL A 30 10.90 10.88 -17.73
CA VAL A 30 9.68 10.13 -18.00
C VAL A 30 8.44 11.02 -17.91
N GLY A 31 7.37 10.57 -18.55
CA GLY A 31 6.06 11.22 -18.45
C GLY A 31 5.47 11.08 -17.06
N ASN A 32 4.23 10.65 -16.96
CA ASN A 32 3.57 10.51 -15.66
C ASN A 32 3.89 9.17 -15.00
N ILE A 33 3.82 9.15 -13.67
CA ILE A 33 4.01 7.96 -12.85
C ILE A 33 2.74 7.73 -12.04
N TYR A 34 2.24 6.50 -12.08
CA TYR A 34 1.07 6.06 -11.33
C TYR A 34 1.46 4.86 -10.47
N ILE A 35 1.04 4.88 -9.21
CA ILE A 35 1.18 3.73 -8.32
C ILE A 35 -0.20 3.20 -7.99
N CYS A 36 -0.40 1.92 -8.29
CA CYS A 36 -1.61 1.17 -7.97
C CYS A 36 -1.29 0.17 -6.87
N MET A 37 -2.15 0.05 -5.87
CA MET A 37 -1.99 -0.91 -4.79
C MET A 37 -3.28 -1.69 -4.56
N GLN A 38 -3.10 -2.90 -4.07
CA GLN A 38 -4.18 -3.77 -3.61
C GLN A 38 -4.54 -3.42 -2.17
N LYS A 39 -5.83 -3.26 -1.87
CA LYS A 39 -6.30 -2.99 -0.50
C LYS A 39 -6.32 -4.26 0.35
N ALA A 40 -6.74 -5.36 -0.25
CA ALA A 40 -6.74 -6.69 0.36
C ALA A 40 -6.31 -7.74 -0.69
N PRO A 41 -5.73 -8.87 -0.26
CA PRO A 41 -5.37 -9.95 -1.18
C PRO A 41 -6.56 -10.42 -2.03
N GLY A 42 -6.37 -10.53 -3.35
CA GLY A 42 -7.41 -10.92 -4.31
C GLY A 42 -8.27 -9.77 -4.82
N GLU A 43 -8.08 -8.53 -4.37
CA GLU A 43 -8.76 -7.36 -4.92
C GLU A 43 -7.96 -6.75 -6.08
N ALA A 44 -8.64 -5.88 -6.86
CA ALA A 44 -7.99 -5.15 -7.94
C ALA A 44 -6.96 -4.13 -7.41
N TYR A 45 -5.94 -3.87 -8.20
CA TYR A 45 -4.94 -2.82 -7.95
C TYR A 45 -5.51 -1.47 -8.38
N CYS A 46 -5.82 -0.65 -7.41
CA CYS A 46 -6.39 0.69 -7.62
C CYS A 46 -5.32 1.76 -7.44
N GLY A 47 -5.43 2.85 -8.18
CA GLY A 47 -4.53 3.99 -8.08
C GLY A 47 -4.56 4.63 -6.70
N VAL A 48 -3.38 4.81 -6.07
CA VAL A 48 -3.21 5.38 -4.74
C VAL A 48 -2.27 6.58 -4.70
N ALA A 49 -1.37 6.71 -5.68
CA ALA A 49 -0.45 7.85 -5.79
C ALA A 49 -0.11 8.14 -7.25
N SER A 50 0.14 9.40 -7.58
CA SER A 50 0.56 9.86 -8.91
C SER A 50 1.19 11.25 -8.81
N ASP A 51 2.01 11.60 -9.81
CA ASP A 51 2.44 12.99 -10.05
C ASP A 51 1.36 13.84 -10.76
N GLN A 52 0.21 13.24 -11.09
CA GLN A 52 -0.96 13.89 -11.66
C GLN A 52 -2.14 13.94 -10.68
N PRO A 53 -3.13 14.83 -10.89
CA PRO A 53 -4.34 14.84 -10.08
C PRO A 53 -5.03 13.48 -10.03
N LEU A 54 -5.58 13.11 -8.88
CA LEU A 54 -6.21 11.81 -8.60
C LEU A 54 -7.33 11.42 -9.57
N ASN A 55 -7.95 12.38 -10.27
CA ASN A 55 -8.98 12.10 -11.28
C ASN A 55 -8.47 11.25 -12.45
N ASP A 56 -7.16 11.23 -12.70
CA ASP A 56 -6.54 10.37 -13.71
C ASP A 56 -6.27 8.94 -13.24
N LEU A 57 -6.50 8.67 -11.96
CA LEU A 57 -6.33 7.35 -11.32
C LEU A 57 -7.59 6.47 -11.34
N ALA A 58 -8.63 6.87 -12.06
CA ALA A 58 -9.91 6.16 -12.11
C ALA A 58 -9.88 4.85 -12.91
N PHE A 59 -8.75 4.11 -12.88
CA PHE A 59 -8.66 2.78 -13.47
C PHE A 59 -8.13 1.78 -12.44
N SER A 60 -8.49 0.53 -12.61
CA SER A 60 -8.00 -0.60 -11.82
C SER A 60 -7.41 -1.66 -12.72
N LEU A 61 -6.51 -2.45 -12.17
CA LEU A 61 -5.97 -3.66 -12.79
C LEU A 61 -6.41 -4.85 -11.96
N GLU A 62 -7.10 -5.77 -12.59
CA GLU A 62 -7.59 -6.97 -11.91
C GLU A 62 -6.44 -7.86 -11.45
N GLU A 63 -6.67 -8.62 -10.39
CA GLU A 63 -5.69 -9.58 -9.84
C GLU A 63 -5.23 -10.60 -10.89
N GLU A 64 -6.16 -11.07 -11.73
CA GLU A 64 -5.94 -12.05 -12.79
C GLU A 64 -5.34 -11.46 -14.07
N ASN A 65 -5.12 -10.14 -14.11
CA ASN A 65 -4.51 -9.51 -15.28
C ASN A 65 -3.17 -10.16 -15.60
N PRO A 66 -2.93 -10.59 -16.84
CA PRO A 66 -1.69 -11.29 -17.23
C PRO A 66 -0.41 -10.48 -16.98
N MET A 67 -0.47 -9.15 -17.05
CA MET A 67 0.65 -8.28 -16.68
C MET A 67 0.92 -8.34 -15.18
N ILE A 68 -0.14 -8.35 -14.36
CA ILE A 68 -0.03 -8.52 -12.90
C ILE A 68 0.58 -9.87 -12.56
N GLN A 69 0.13 -10.95 -13.21
CA GLN A 69 0.69 -12.28 -13.00
C GLN A 69 2.17 -12.33 -13.40
N TRP A 70 2.53 -11.73 -14.52
CA TRP A 70 3.94 -11.63 -14.93
C TRP A 70 4.79 -10.89 -13.87
N LEU A 71 4.31 -9.76 -13.35
CA LEU A 71 5.02 -8.99 -12.31
C LEU A 71 5.13 -9.73 -10.97
N LYS A 72 4.24 -10.66 -10.66
CA LYS A 72 4.37 -11.53 -9.49
C LYS A 72 5.56 -12.47 -9.61
N ASP A 73 5.77 -13.01 -10.80
CA ASP A 73 6.78 -14.04 -11.05
C ASP A 73 8.16 -13.46 -11.38
N HIS A 74 8.25 -12.16 -11.70
CA HIS A 74 9.50 -11.52 -12.12
C HIS A 74 9.87 -10.35 -11.18
N GLU A 75 11.17 -10.21 -10.95
CA GLU A 75 11.71 -9.08 -10.17
C GLU A 75 12.04 -7.86 -11.06
N GLU A 76 12.25 -8.10 -12.34
CA GLU A 76 12.63 -7.08 -13.31
C GLU A 76 11.42 -6.24 -13.72
N PRO A 77 11.62 -4.94 -14.01
CA PRO A 77 10.60 -4.13 -14.62
C PRO A 77 10.20 -4.65 -16.00
N LEU A 78 8.91 -4.68 -16.26
CA LEU A 78 8.35 -5.05 -17.54
C LEU A 78 8.48 -3.89 -18.52
N VAL A 79 9.09 -4.12 -19.64
CA VAL A 79 9.14 -3.18 -20.78
C VAL A 79 7.86 -3.35 -21.59
N TYR A 80 6.93 -2.40 -21.50
CA TYR A 80 5.58 -2.53 -22.04
C TYR A 80 5.57 -2.71 -23.57
N ARG A 81 6.46 -2.03 -24.28
CA ARG A 81 6.60 -2.20 -25.73
C ARG A 81 6.89 -3.64 -26.14
N ASP A 82 7.76 -4.32 -25.41
CA ASP A 82 8.15 -5.70 -25.72
C ASP A 82 7.06 -6.67 -25.26
N PHE A 83 6.43 -6.39 -24.12
CA PHE A 83 5.29 -7.14 -23.59
C PHE A 83 4.09 -7.17 -24.54
N ARG A 84 3.85 -6.12 -25.33
CA ARG A 84 2.75 -6.07 -26.33
C ARG A 84 2.83 -7.18 -27.39
N TYR A 85 3.98 -7.82 -27.59
CA TYR A 85 4.15 -8.94 -28.51
C TYR A 85 4.00 -10.30 -27.82
N SER A 86 3.86 -10.33 -26.51
CA SER A 86 3.74 -11.58 -25.73
C SER A 86 2.36 -12.22 -25.86
N VAL A 87 2.28 -13.47 -25.42
CA VAL A 87 1.01 -14.22 -25.36
C VAL A 87 0.14 -13.68 -24.23
N GLU A 88 0.77 -13.26 -23.14
CA GLU A 88 0.14 -12.67 -21.96
C GLU A 88 -0.61 -11.39 -22.34
N TYR A 89 0.00 -10.50 -23.11
CA TYR A 89 -0.67 -9.28 -23.57
C TYR A 89 -1.90 -9.59 -24.42
N LYS A 90 -1.84 -10.61 -25.29
CA LYS A 90 -2.98 -10.99 -26.14
C LYS A 90 -4.19 -11.45 -25.32
N SER A 91 -3.95 -12.06 -24.17
CA SER A 91 -5.00 -12.55 -23.26
C SER A 91 -5.57 -11.49 -22.32
N MET A 92 -4.99 -10.30 -22.24
CA MET A 92 -5.51 -9.19 -21.44
C MET A 92 -6.87 -8.70 -21.98
N TRP A 93 -7.68 -8.16 -21.09
CA TRP A 93 -8.93 -7.49 -21.43
C TRP A 93 -8.67 -6.25 -22.29
N GLU A 94 -9.52 -6.03 -23.29
CA GLU A 94 -9.37 -4.88 -24.21
C GLU A 94 -9.45 -3.53 -23.49
N GLU A 95 -10.27 -3.44 -22.45
CA GLU A 95 -10.39 -2.23 -21.64
C GLU A 95 -9.09 -1.88 -20.92
N GLU A 96 -8.42 -2.88 -20.31
CA GLU A 96 -7.13 -2.70 -19.65
C GLU A 96 -6.02 -2.32 -20.64
N LYS A 97 -5.97 -2.99 -21.79
CA LYS A 97 -5.05 -2.61 -22.88
C LYS A 97 -5.25 -1.16 -23.30
N HIS A 98 -6.53 -0.77 -23.50
CA HIS A 98 -6.86 0.59 -23.88
C HIS A 98 -6.41 1.63 -22.85
N HIS A 99 -6.58 1.34 -21.56
CA HIS A 99 -6.12 2.23 -20.49
C HIS A 99 -4.61 2.40 -20.48
N LEU A 100 -3.86 1.30 -20.60
CA LEU A 100 -2.40 1.33 -20.62
C LEU A 100 -1.86 2.02 -21.88
N ASP A 101 -2.44 1.75 -23.04
CA ASP A 101 -2.07 2.36 -24.31
C ASP A 101 -2.39 3.86 -24.35
N LYS A 102 -3.57 4.26 -23.88
CA LYS A 102 -3.98 5.67 -23.81
C LYS A 102 -3.08 6.49 -22.89
N LYS A 103 -2.54 5.89 -21.83
CA LYS A 103 -1.57 6.54 -20.94
C LYS A 103 -0.14 6.55 -21.49
N HIS A 104 0.10 5.96 -22.65
CA HIS A 104 1.45 5.80 -23.21
C HIS A 104 2.40 5.11 -22.24
N THR A 105 1.93 4.04 -21.60
CA THR A 105 2.74 3.25 -20.66
C THR A 105 3.99 2.72 -21.35
N CYS A 106 5.14 2.90 -20.72
CA CYS A 106 6.43 2.43 -21.24
C CYS A 106 7.07 1.36 -20.33
N TYR A 107 6.91 1.48 -19.02
CA TYR A 107 7.40 0.51 -18.05
C TYR A 107 6.33 0.20 -17.02
N CYS A 108 6.35 -1.05 -16.54
CA CYS A 108 5.57 -1.49 -15.37
C CYS A 108 6.52 -2.19 -14.41
N ALA A 109 6.46 -1.85 -13.13
CA ALA A 109 7.34 -2.44 -12.13
C ALA A 109 6.55 -2.86 -10.88
N GLY A 110 6.90 -4.00 -10.30
CA GLY A 110 6.25 -4.52 -9.11
C GLY A 110 6.81 -3.90 -7.82
N LEU A 111 5.93 -3.55 -6.90
CA LEU A 111 6.26 -3.27 -5.51
C LEU A 111 5.93 -4.51 -4.68
N LYS A 112 6.95 -5.17 -4.14
CA LYS A 112 6.79 -6.46 -3.46
C LYS A 112 6.87 -6.34 -1.94
N ASP A 113 6.06 -7.14 -1.26
CA ASP A 113 6.12 -7.36 0.18
C ASP A 113 6.41 -8.85 0.43
N GLY A 114 7.67 -9.20 0.49
CA GLY A 114 8.11 -10.58 0.45
C GLY A 114 7.76 -11.22 -0.90
N ASP A 115 7.03 -12.33 -0.86
CA ASP A 115 6.61 -13.07 -2.07
C ASP A 115 5.31 -12.53 -2.68
N THR A 116 4.71 -11.49 -2.11
CA THR A 116 3.45 -10.92 -2.59
C THR A 116 3.67 -9.63 -3.36
N LEU A 117 2.94 -9.44 -4.45
CA LEU A 117 2.90 -8.18 -5.18
C LEU A 117 1.95 -7.22 -4.45
N ALA A 118 2.50 -6.25 -3.72
CA ALA A 118 1.74 -5.27 -2.95
C ALA A 118 1.21 -4.12 -3.79
N GLY A 119 1.90 -3.82 -4.89
CA GLY A 119 1.52 -2.74 -5.78
C GLY A 119 2.25 -2.79 -7.12
N VAL A 120 1.85 -1.91 -8.03
CA VAL A 120 2.43 -1.77 -9.36
C VAL A 120 2.68 -0.31 -9.65
N ILE A 121 3.85 -0.01 -10.17
CA ILE A 121 4.20 1.31 -10.71
C ILE A 121 4.04 1.27 -12.22
N LEU A 122 3.24 2.17 -12.76
CA LEU A 122 3.11 2.42 -14.19
C LEU A 122 3.87 3.70 -14.53
N ILE A 123 4.79 3.63 -15.46
CA ILE A 123 5.60 4.75 -15.92
C ILE A 123 5.26 5.00 -17.38
N THR A 124 4.92 6.24 -17.71
CA THR A 124 4.52 6.65 -19.06
C THR A 124 5.60 7.42 -19.77
N ALA A 125 5.57 7.41 -21.07
CA ALA A 125 6.44 8.25 -21.89
C ALA A 125 5.84 9.66 -22.04
N ASP A 126 6.69 10.67 -22.10
CA ASP A 126 6.28 11.99 -22.54
C ASP A 126 6.19 12.00 -24.07
N SER A 127 4.97 12.31 -24.59
CA SER A 127 4.64 12.47 -26.04
C SER A 127 5.38 11.53 -27.03
N GLY A 128 5.37 10.22 -26.78
CA GLY A 128 5.57 9.18 -27.81
C GLY A 128 6.97 9.00 -28.38
N LYS A 129 8.00 9.59 -27.82
CA LYS A 129 9.37 9.61 -28.42
C LYS A 129 10.50 9.07 -27.54
N LYS A 130 10.24 8.27 -26.52
CA LYS A 130 11.37 7.80 -25.72
C LYS A 130 11.97 6.50 -26.25
N ARG A 131 13.25 6.56 -26.58
CA ARG A 131 14.10 5.41 -26.88
C ARG A 131 14.39 4.74 -25.54
N LEU A 132 14.04 3.45 -25.41
CA LEU A 132 14.40 2.64 -24.25
C LEU A 132 15.90 2.67 -24.03
N VAL A 133 16.34 3.04 -22.84
CA VAL A 133 17.73 2.99 -22.41
C VAL A 133 17.85 1.87 -21.39
N TYR A 134 18.80 0.98 -21.57
CA TYR A 134 19.03 -0.15 -20.65
C TYR A 134 19.24 0.33 -19.20
N ASP A 135 19.92 1.46 -19.04
CA ASP A 135 20.21 2.09 -17.74
C ASP A 135 18.91 2.48 -16.98
N GLU A 136 17.80 2.75 -17.69
CA GLU A 136 16.51 3.09 -17.05
C GLU A 136 15.86 1.88 -16.41
N VAL A 137 15.94 0.69 -17.03
CA VAL A 137 15.39 -0.55 -16.46
C VAL A 137 16.10 -0.89 -15.16
N GLU A 138 17.43 -0.78 -15.13
CA GLU A 138 18.23 -0.99 -13.92
C GLU A 138 17.89 0.04 -12.84
N LEU A 139 17.74 1.31 -13.22
CA LEU A 139 17.37 2.37 -12.28
C LEU A 139 15.97 2.15 -11.69
N ILE A 140 14.98 1.78 -12.52
CA ILE A 140 13.64 1.42 -12.05
C ILE A 140 13.71 0.25 -11.07
N SER A 141 14.45 -0.82 -11.42
CA SER A 141 14.63 -1.99 -10.56
C SER A 141 15.21 -1.61 -9.19
N ASN A 142 16.23 -0.77 -9.18
CA ASN A 142 16.86 -0.32 -7.93
C ASN A 142 15.89 0.52 -7.07
N ILE A 143 15.18 1.47 -7.68
CA ILE A 143 14.22 2.32 -6.95
C ILE A 143 13.05 1.48 -6.41
N THR A 144 12.50 0.58 -7.22
CA THR A 144 11.38 -0.29 -6.79
C THR A 144 11.78 -1.27 -5.70
N SER A 145 13.01 -1.79 -5.72
CA SER A 145 13.53 -2.64 -4.66
C SER A 145 13.63 -1.89 -3.33
N VAL A 146 14.16 -0.67 -3.34
CA VAL A 146 14.24 0.19 -2.14
C VAL A 146 12.84 0.55 -1.64
N ALA A 147 11.93 0.93 -2.54
CA ALA A 147 10.54 1.25 -2.20
C ALA A 147 9.82 0.03 -1.60
N SER A 148 10.01 -1.17 -2.16
CA SER A 148 9.46 -2.42 -1.66
C SER A 148 9.89 -2.72 -0.23
N ILE A 149 11.19 -2.55 0.08
CA ILE A 149 11.71 -2.70 1.45
C ILE A 149 11.07 -1.67 2.39
N ALA A 150 10.95 -0.42 1.96
CA ALA A 150 10.34 0.63 2.78
C ALA A 150 8.85 0.35 3.06
N ILE A 151 8.08 -0.10 2.06
CA ILE A 151 6.68 -0.49 2.19
C ILE A 151 6.53 -1.66 3.15
N LYS A 152 7.36 -2.70 3.00
CA LYS A 152 7.38 -3.84 3.91
C LYS A 152 7.62 -3.41 5.34
N ASN A 153 8.63 -2.58 5.58
CA ASN A 153 8.96 -2.08 6.91
C ASN A 153 7.82 -1.24 7.52
N ALA A 154 7.18 -0.37 6.73
CA ALA A 154 6.03 0.42 7.16
C ALA A 154 4.85 -0.46 7.57
N ARG A 155 4.51 -1.47 6.79
CA ARG A 155 3.44 -2.43 7.09
C ARG A 155 3.75 -3.28 8.34
N MET A 156 5.00 -3.75 8.47
CA MET A 156 5.42 -4.49 9.67
C MET A 156 5.32 -3.63 10.93
N TYR A 157 5.71 -2.36 10.83
CA TYR A 157 5.60 -1.42 11.94
C TYR A 157 4.14 -1.12 12.31
N GLU A 158 3.30 -0.87 11.31
CA GLU A 158 1.86 -0.67 11.51
C GLU A 158 1.22 -1.88 12.20
N LYS A 159 1.52 -3.09 11.72
CA LYS A 159 1.05 -4.33 12.34
C LYS A 159 1.52 -4.45 13.79
N ALA A 160 2.79 -4.23 14.06
CA ALA A 160 3.34 -4.25 15.41
C ALA A 160 2.68 -3.20 16.33
N CYS A 161 2.39 -2.01 15.81
CA CYS A 161 1.65 -0.97 16.54
C CYS A 161 0.22 -1.41 16.88
N ILE A 162 -0.49 -2.02 15.94
CA ILE A 162 -1.84 -2.54 16.18
C ILE A 162 -1.80 -3.64 17.25
N GLU A 163 -0.92 -4.62 17.12
CA GLU A 163 -0.74 -5.71 18.08
C GLU A 163 -0.38 -5.20 19.48
N ALA A 164 0.47 -4.18 19.58
CA ALA A 164 0.84 -3.56 20.85
C ALA A 164 -0.28 -2.76 21.52
N ARG A 165 -1.32 -2.35 20.77
CA ARG A 165 -2.40 -1.47 21.20
C ARG A 165 -3.74 -2.16 21.40
N THR A 166 -3.91 -3.34 20.80
CA THR A 166 -5.17 -4.08 20.84
C THR A 166 -5.07 -5.35 21.68
N ASP A 167 -6.20 -5.81 22.14
CA ASP A 167 -6.39 -7.11 22.73
C ASP A 167 -6.60 -8.14 21.61
N GLU A 168 -5.83 -9.20 21.63
CA GLU A 168 -5.77 -10.21 20.57
C GLU A 168 -7.11 -10.91 20.32
N MET A 169 -7.90 -11.09 21.38
CA MET A 169 -9.16 -11.84 21.32
C MET A 169 -10.32 -10.98 20.81
N THR A 170 -10.37 -9.73 21.24
CA THR A 170 -11.51 -8.84 20.97
C THR A 170 -11.25 -7.81 19.87
N GLY A 171 -9.98 -7.56 19.54
CA GLY A 171 -9.58 -6.49 18.62
C GLY A 171 -9.78 -5.07 19.16
N LEU A 172 -10.28 -4.93 20.39
CA LEU A 172 -10.44 -3.64 21.06
C LEU A 172 -9.10 -3.14 21.61
N LEU A 173 -9.05 -1.88 22.03
CA LEU A 173 -7.86 -1.34 22.68
C LEU A 173 -7.54 -2.17 23.94
N ASN A 174 -6.29 -2.59 24.08
CA ASN A 174 -5.87 -3.25 25.30
C ASN A 174 -5.85 -2.26 26.47
N ARG A 175 -5.84 -2.78 27.71
CA ARG A 175 -5.94 -1.98 28.93
C ARG A 175 -4.90 -0.86 28.98
N LYS A 176 -3.66 -1.13 28.56
CA LYS A 176 -2.59 -0.14 28.61
C LYS A 176 -2.88 1.02 27.69
N TYR A 177 -3.16 0.74 26.44
CA TYR A 177 -3.38 1.77 25.41
C TYR A 177 -4.70 2.52 25.64
N PHE A 178 -5.73 1.85 26.16
CA PHE A 178 -6.96 2.51 26.60
C PHE A 178 -6.71 3.62 27.60
N HIS A 179 -5.84 3.38 28.61
CA HIS A 179 -5.51 4.42 29.59
C HIS A 179 -4.74 5.60 28.98
N GLU A 180 -3.87 5.34 28.01
CA GLU A 180 -3.16 6.39 27.28
C GLU A 180 -4.13 7.27 26.49
N VAL A 181 -5.05 6.66 25.73
CA VAL A 181 -6.08 7.36 24.96
C VAL A 181 -7.04 8.14 25.86
N LEU A 182 -7.48 7.53 26.97
CA LEU A 182 -8.35 8.18 27.92
C LEU A 182 -7.69 9.44 28.53
N HIS A 183 -6.41 9.34 28.85
CA HIS A 183 -5.65 10.50 29.37
C HIS A 183 -5.52 11.61 28.32
N GLU A 184 -5.22 11.25 27.07
CA GLU A 184 -5.16 12.24 25.98
C GLU A 184 -6.51 12.92 25.75
N GLU A 185 -7.60 12.16 25.73
CA GLU A 185 -8.95 12.73 25.53
C GLU A 185 -9.36 13.62 26.71
N PHE A 186 -8.99 13.24 27.93
CA PHE A 186 -9.21 14.08 29.11
C PHE A 186 -8.44 15.41 29.00
N GLU A 187 -7.18 15.37 28.59
CA GLU A 187 -6.36 16.58 28.41
C GLU A 187 -6.89 17.50 27.28
N LYS A 188 -7.40 16.92 26.19
CA LYS A 188 -8.00 17.67 25.09
C LYS A 188 -9.32 18.36 25.47
N ASN A 189 -10.08 17.75 26.38
CA ASN A 189 -11.42 18.17 26.74
C ASN A 189 -11.49 18.80 28.16
N LYS A 190 -10.42 19.46 28.62
CA LYS A 190 -10.38 20.08 29.98
C LYS A 190 -11.51 21.06 30.24
N ASP A 191 -11.96 21.77 29.21
CA ASP A 191 -13.04 22.74 29.29
C ASP A 191 -14.39 22.21 28.81
N GLY A 192 -14.45 20.93 28.48
CA GLY A 192 -15.65 20.25 27.96
C GLY A 192 -16.17 19.16 28.88
N SER A 193 -17.14 18.39 28.37
CA SER A 193 -17.70 17.23 29.07
C SER A 193 -17.18 15.93 28.47
N LEU A 194 -16.54 15.11 29.29
CA LEU A 194 -16.14 13.74 28.95
C LEU A 194 -16.92 12.78 29.85
N ALA A 195 -17.52 11.75 29.25
CA ALA A 195 -18.19 10.70 30.00
C ALA A 195 -17.46 9.37 29.77
N LEU A 196 -17.26 8.61 30.83
CA LEU A 196 -16.70 7.28 30.81
C LEU A 196 -17.74 6.29 31.36
N ALA A 197 -18.04 5.25 30.60
CA ALA A 197 -18.88 4.13 31.06
C ALA A 197 -17.99 2.90 31.27
N LEU A 198 -18.08 2.32 32.49
CA LEU A 198 -17.46 1.04 32.79
C LEU A 198 -18.57 -0.02 32.85
N ILE A 199 -18.46 -1.02 32.02
CA ILE A 199 -19.41 -2.13 31.92
C ILE A 199 -18.69 -3.40 32.33
N ASN A 200 -19.28 -4.16 33.26
CA ASN A 200 -18.80 -5.46 33.71
C ASN A 200 -19.94 -6.49 33.68
N VAL A 201 -19.65 -7.68 33.21
CA VAL A 201 -20.61 -8.77 33.18
C VAL A 201 -20.58 -9.52 34.53
N ASP A 202 -21.70 -9.55 35.26
CA ASP A 202 -21.78 -10.24 36.51
C ASP A 202 -21.59 -11.75 36.33
N ASP A 203 -20.90 -12.37 37.28
CA ASP A 203 -20.63 -13.81 37.33
C ASP A 203 -19.94 -14.41 36.07
N PHE A 204 -19.33 -13.58 35.21
CA PHE A 204 -18.68 -14.04 33.98
C PHE A 204 -17.58 -15.09 34.24
N LYS A 205 -16.84 -14.95 35.35
CA LYS A 205 -15.85 -15.95 35.76
C LYS A 205 -16.47 -17.29 36.06
N LEU A 206 -17.64 -17.30 36.73
CA LEU A 206 -18.40 -18.52 37.04
C LEU A 206 -18.95 -19.16 35.76
N TYR A 207 -19.44 -18.33 34.82
CA TYR A 207 -19.90 -18.81 33.53
C TYR A 207 -18.78 -19.55 32.80
N ASN A 208 -17.56 -18.96 32.72
CA ASN A 208 -16.41 -19.57 32.09
C ASN A 208 -15.95 -20.87 32.76
N GLN A 209 -16.11 -20.98 34.08
CA GLN A 209 -15.80 -22.22 34.81
C GLN A 209 -16.80 -23.34 34.51
N LEU A 210 -18.06 -23.01 34.29
CA LEU A 210 -19.12 -23.98 34.02
C LEU A 210 -19.18 -24.44 32.57
N TYR A 211 -18.96 -23.51 31.63
CA TYR A 211 -19.16 -23.74 30.18
C TYR A 211 -17.87 -23.73 29.35
N GLY A 212 -16.76 -23.35 29.97
CA GLY A 212 -15.45 -23.26 29.31
C GLY A 212 -15.16 -21.88 28.72
N LEU A 213 -13.86 -21.57 28.55
CA LEU A 213 -13.36 -20.28 28.05
C LEU A 213 -13.75 -19.98 26.59
N LYS A 214 -14.17 -20.99 25.83
CA LYS A 214 -14.59 -20.80 24.43
C LYS A 214 -16.00 -20.25 24.31
N GLU A 215 -16.84 -20.47 25.31
CA GLU A 215 -18.23 -20.03 25.31
C GLU A 215 -18.38 -18.61 25.93
N GLY A 216 -17.40 -18.15 26.66
CA GLY A 216 -17.35 -16.81 27.25
C GLY A 216 -16.53 -15.83 26.39
#